data_540bad22f1f21ec625a46c7ccd050f05
#
_entry.id   540bad22f1f21ec625a46c7ccd050f05
#
_cell.length_a   1.000
_cell.length_b   1.000
_cell.length_c   1.000
_cell.angle_alpha   90.00
_cell.angle_beta   90.00
_cell.angle_gamma   90.00
#
_symmetry.space_group_name_H-M   'P 1'
#
loop_
_entity.id
_entity.type
_entity.pdbx_description
1 polymer ?
#
loop_
_entity_poly.entity_id
_entity_poly.type
_entity_poly.pdbx_seq_one_letter_code
_entity_poly.pdbx_strand_id
1 'polypeptide(L)'
;MKINKILVAAAMALGFVSCSSEGELTPAIDTLKDTPLQINASVAGMKTRAGYDANSVPNQFYLKIRQGLKEQKKYWYDVVMKLENGQWVAYNAENKTETVQLLRAGYNITCDLYSTTFPGYELDESGNQIKSIELEVLADQSLDASVKASDHLYALNKDKNMEVKAIELKLEHQMSKLSLELTLGSQYEEEQNPVKNMQIVGTKRKVNWSDGHSYVSVDASAEPIIPYLAGYTKPTDDSPKAKVCYEVILAPQTVEAGNFGVEFNVLGKTYRWYSDAAVKLKEGTQYTLQLTAGKDQA
;
A
#
# COMPACT_ATOMS: atom_id res chain seq x y z
N MET A 1 -37.99 14.98 -10.38
CA MET A 1 -37.24 16.11 -9.80
C MET A 1 -35.89 16.21 -10.50
N LYS A 2 -35.70 17.23 -11.35
CA LYS A 2 -34.49 17.36 -12.21
C LYS A 2 -33.42 18.10 -11.40
N ILE A 3 -32.23 17.49 -11.30
CA ILE A 3 -31.04 18.11 -10.67
C ILE A 3 -30.21 18.71 -11.80
N ASN A 4 -30.07 20.02 -11.80
CA ASN A 4 -29.26 20.79 -12.74
C ASN A 4 -27.78 20.65 -12.37
N LYS A 5 -26.96 20.22 -13.34
CA LYS A 5 -25.49 20.30 -13.28
C LYS A 5 -25.07 21.70 -13.69
N ILE A 6 -24.43 22.43 -12.81
CA ILE A 6 -23.76 23.71 -13.12
C ILE A 6 -22.35 23.38 -13.57
N LEU A 7 -22.08 23.62 -14.85
CA LEU A 7 -20.75 23.57 -15.44
C LEU A 7 -20.16 24.99 -15.37
N VAL A 8 -19.13 25.21 -14.60
CA VAL A 8 -18.34 26.46 -14.63
C VAL A 8 -17.17 26.26 -15.57
N ALA A 9 -17.30 26.77 -16.78
CA ALA A 9 -16.22 26.87 -17.75
C ALA A 9 -15.50 28.20 -17.57
N ALA A 10 -14.27 28.19 -17.06
CA ALA A 10 -13.39 29.38 -17.10
C ALA A 10 -12.61 29.34 -18.40
N ALA A 11 -13.03 30.19 -19.36
CA ALA A 11 -12.29 30.42 -20.59
C ALA A 11 -11.20 31.47 -20.31
N MET A 12 -9.92 31.08 -20.38
CA MET A 12 -8.81 32.03 -20.49
C MET A 12 -8.50 32.27 -21.97
N ALA A 13 -8.72 33.49 -22.41
CA ALA A 13 -8.34 33.94 -23.75
C ALA A 13 -6.81 34.09 -23.81
N LEU A 14 -6.14 33.34 -24.67
CA LEU A 14 -4.75 33.53 -25.04
C LEU A 14 -4.71 34.50 -26.23
N GLY A 15 -4.27 35.73 -26.00
CA GLY A 15 -3.93 36.69 -27.05
C GLY A 15 -2.62 36.29 -27.72
N PHE A 16 -2.67 35.93 -29.01
CA PHE A 16 -1.47 35.82 -29.83
C PHE A 16 -1.02 37.22 -30.30
N VAL A 17 0.13 37.64 -29.82
CA VAL A 17 0.85 38.76 -30.42
C VAL A 17 1.96 38.20 -31.28
N SER A 18 1.76 38.29 -32.61
CA SER A 18 2.80 38.02 -33.59
C SER A 18 3.64 39.31 -33.75
N CYS A 19 4.91 39.28 -33.42
CA CYS A 19 5.90 40.23 -33.89
C CYS A 19 7.16 39.48 -34.33
N SER A 20 7.42 39.55 -35.63
CA SER A 20 8.70 39.22 -36.23
C SER A 20 9.70 40.33 -35.95
N SER A 21 10.81 40.07 -35.29
CA SER A 21 12.05 40.81 -35.38
C SER A 21 13.22 39.89 -35.05
N GLU A 22 14.18 39.84 -35.96
CA GLU A 22 15.52 39.30 -35.74
C GLU A 22 16.17 40.09 -34.62
N GLY A 23 16.51 39.41 -33.52
CA GLY A 23 17.20 40.04 -32.41
C GLY A 23 17.32 39.06 -31.25
N GLU A 24 18.54 38.70 -30.92
CA GLU A 24 19.01 38.09 -29.69
C GLU A 24 18.15 36.94 -29.15
N LEU A 25 18.70 35.74 -29.18
CA LEU A 25 18.19 34.56 -28.45
C LEU A 25 18.14 34.93 -26.94
N THR A 26 17.09 35.61 -26.52
CA THR A 26 16.75 35.68 -25.11
C THR A 26 16.54 34.22 -24.68
N PRO A 27 17.26 33.73 -23.65
CA PRO A 27 17.02 32.36 -23.17
C PRO A 27 15.51 32.25 -22.84
N ALA A 28 14.86 31.24 -23.42
CA ALA A 28 13.44 31.00 -23.17
C ALA A 28 13.21 31.03 -21.66
N ILE A 29 12.34 31.93 -21.20
CA ILE A 29 11.99 32.03 -19.79
C ILE A 29 11.38 30.67 -19.42
N ASP A 30 11.98 29.99 -18.46
CA ASP A 30 11.46 28.72 -17.94
C ASP A 30 10.15 28.99 -17.17
N THR A 31 9.04 28.87 -17.88
CA THR A 31 7.70 29.15 -17.36
C THR A 31 7.26 28.15 -16.30
N LEU A 32 7.95 27.02 -16.12
CA LEU A 32 7.64 26.00 -15.12
C LEU A 32 8.40 26.20 -13.82
N LYS A 33 9.51 26.96 -13.84
CA LYS A 33 10.30 27.21 -12.64
C LYS A 33 9.47 27.94 -11.57
N ASP A 34 9.59 27.45 -10.32
CA ASP A 34 8.85 27.98 -9.16
C ASP A 34 7.30 27.89 -9.27
N THR A 35 6.77 27.10 -10.21
CA THR A 35 5.33 26.81 -10.25
C THR A 35 4.98 25.66 -9.29
N PRO A 36 3.73 25.60 -8.77
CA PRO A 36 3.30 24.53 -7.90
C PRO A 36 3.42 23.15 -8.54
N LEU A 37 3.96 22.19 -7.78
CA LEU A 37 4.01 20.77 -8.12
C LEU A 37 2.87 20.04 -7.43
N GLN A 38 2.01 19.36 -8.18
CA GLN A 38 0.94 18.51 -7.65
C GLN A 38 1.38 17.04 -7.64
N ILE A 39 1.01 16.36 -6.57
CA ILE A 39 1.26 14.91 -6.41
C ILE A 39 -0.11 14.24 -6.25
N ASN A 40 -0.34 13.19 -7.02
CA ASN A 40 -1.43 12.26 -6.82
C ASN A 40 -0.87 10.90 -6.43
N ALA A 41 -1.60 10.14 -5.65
CA ALA A 41 -1.19 8.79 -5.25
C ALA A 41 -2.35 7.82 -5.39
N SER A 42 -2.03 6.62 -5.88
CA SER A 42 -2.91 5.46 -5.96
C SER A 42 -2.19 4.24 -5.40
N VAL A 43 -2.92 3.17 -5.12
CA VAL A 43 -2.33 1.90 -4.66
C VAL A 43 -2.41 0.87 -5.78
N ALA A 44 -1.35 0.10 -5.98
CA ALA A 44 -1.31 -1.00 -6.94
C ALA A 44 -2.28 -2.12 -6.54
N GLY A 45 -2.95 -2.71 -7.53
CA GLY A 45 -4.13 -3.52 -7.35
C GLY A 45 -3.95 -4.89 -6.68
N MET A 46 -3.98 -4.97 -5.36
CA MET A 46 -4.53 -6.16 -4.70
C MET A 46 -6.03 -5.93 -4.45
N LYS A 47 -6.87 -6.92 -4.79
CA LYS A 47 -8.29 -6.86 -4.42
C LYS A 47 -8.42 -7.22 -2.95
N THR A 48 -9.08 -6.38 -2.17
CA THR A 48 -9.15 -6.59 -0.73
C THR A 48 -10.51 -6.17 -0.15
N ARG A 49 -10.92 -6.80 0.96
CA ARG A 49 -12.00 -6.33 1.85
C ARG A 49 -11.44 -5.60 3.06
N ALA A 50 -10.15 -5.81 3.35
CA ALA A 50 -9.39 -5.08 4.36
C ALA A 50 -7.99 -4.77 3.82
N GLY A 51 -7.34 -3.70 4.34
CA GLY A 51 -6.06 -3.22 3.83
C GLY A 51 -6.22 -2.12 2.79
N TYR A 52 -5.15 -1.86 2.02
CA TYR A 52 -5.14 -0.85 0.96
C TYR A 52 -5.41 -1.47 -0.41
N ASP A 53 -6.13 -0.74 -1.26
CA ASP A 53 -6.37 -1.06 -2.66
C ASP A 53 -6.65 0.22 -3.48
N ALA A 54 -7.07 0.06 -4.74
CA ALA A 54 -7.39 1.19 -5.61
C ALA A 54 -8.51 2.12 -5.05
N ASN A 55 -9.36 1.61 -4.14
CA ASN A 55 -10.47 2.35 -3.53
C ASN A 55 -10.20 2.76 -2.07
N SER A 56 -9.12 2.24 -1.49
CA SER A 56 -8.73 2.44 -0.09
C SER A 56 -7.24 2.82 -0.01
N VAL A 57 -6.93 4.05 -0.40
CA VAL A 57 -5.56 4.60 -0.29
C VAL A 57 -5.22 4.97 1.15
N PRO A 58 -3.93 4.99 1.55
CA PRO A 58 -3.53 5.50 2.85
C PRO A 58 -3.96 6.97 3.00
N ASN A 59 -4.27 7.39 4.21
CA ASN A 59 -4.59 8.80 4.51
C ASN A 59 -3.33 9.69 4.61
N GLN A 60 -2.15 9.09 4.71
CA GLN A 60 -0.85 9.76 4.67
C GLN A 60 0.27 8.84 4.16
N PHE A 61 1.32 9.45 3.60
CA PHE A 61 2.59 8.79 3.27
C PHE A 61 3.75 9.78 3.35
N TYR A 62 4.96 9.26 3.53
CA TYR A 62 6.20 10.04 3.49
C TYR A 62 6.66 10.17 2.04
N LEU A 63 7.11 11.35 1.65
CA LEU A 63 7.58 11.63 0.29
C LEU A 63 8.90 12.40 0.34
N LYS A 64 9.90 11.88 -0.36
CA LYS A 64 11.14 12.57 -0.64
C LYS A 64 11.19 12.92 -2.12
N ILE A 65 11.46 14.17 -2.43
CA ILE A 65 11.58 14.68 -3.80
C ILE A 65 12.98 15.21 -3.99
N ARG A 66 13.65 14.80 -5.06
CA ARG A 66 14.98 15.26 -5.45
C ARG A 66 14.92 15.75 -6.89
N GLN A 67 14.96 17.05 -7.07
CA GLN A 67 14.89 17.71 -8.39
C GLN A 67 16.21 18.38 -8.72
N GLY A 68 16.70 18.17 -9.94
CA GLY A 68 17.87 18.85 -10.46
C GLY A 68 19.18 18.44 -9.78
N LEU A 69 20.16 19.34 -9.85
CA LEU A 69 21.51 19.09 -9.33
C LEU A 69 21.58 19.24 -7.80
N LYS A 70 22.56 18.60 -7.18
CA LYS A 70 22.81 18.65 -5.72
C LYS A 70 22.97 20.08 -5.18
N GLU A 71 23.50 20.99 -5.98
CA GLU A 71 23.70 22.39 -5.61
C GLU A 71 22.39 23.16 -5.51
N GLN A 72 21.30 22.64 -6.07
CA GLN A 72 19.99 23.28 -6.10
C GLN A 72 19.00 22.69 -5.08
N LYS A 73 19.46 22.43 -3.84
CA LYS A 73 18.66 21.81 -2.75
C LYS A 73 17.36 22.56 -2.42
N LYS A 74 17.14 23.79 -2.94
CA LYS A 74 15.86 24.53 -2.83
C LYS A 74 14.63 23.70 -3.26
N TYR A 75 14.81 22.78 -4.20
CA TYR A 75 13.73 21.94 -4.74
C TYR A 75 13.78 20.49 -4.22
N TRP A 76 14.54 20.26 -3.15
CA TRP A 76 14.55 19.00 -2.44
C TRP A 76 13.56 19.08 -1.29
N TYR A 77 12.68 18.10 -1.21
CA TYR A 77 11.63 18.07 -0.20
C TYR A 77 11.67 16.75 0.54
N ASP A 78 11.53 16.83 1.85
CA ASP A 78 11.22 15.73 2.75
C ASP A 78 9.93 16.10 3.47
N VAL A 79 8.82 15.48 3.07
CA VAL A 79 7.47 15.87 3.49
C VAL A 79 6.62 14.66 3.88
N VAL A 80 5.57 14.92 4.63
CA VAL A 80 4.45 13.99 4.81
C VAL A 80 3.29 14.49 3.97
N MET A 81 2.83 13.66 3.04
CA MET A 81 1.62 13.90 2.26
C MET A 81 0.42 13.43 3.06
N LYS A 82 -0.60 14.27 3.24
CA LYS A 82 -1.87 13.91 3.87
C LYS A 82 -3.03 14.11 2.89
N LEU A 83 -3.97 13.18 2.91
CA LEU A 83 -5.17 13.25 2.09
C LEU A 83 -6.24 14.09 2.80
N GLU A 84 -6.54 15.27 2.27
CA GLU A 84 -7.50 16.21 2.82
C GLU A 84 -8.53 16.60 1.76
N ASN A 85 -9.80 16.35 2.01
CA ASN A 85 -10.88 16.65 1.06
C ASN A 85 -10.64 16.10 -0.36
N GLY A 86 -10.01 14.93 -0.46
CA GLY A 86 -9.68 14.29 -1.73
C GLY A 86 -8.45 14.85 -2.45
N GLN A 87 -7.66 15.70 -1.80
CA GLN A 87 -6.42 16.27 -2.33
C GLN A 87 -5.23 15.93 -1.42
N TRP A 88 -4.07 15.71 -2.02
CA TRP A 88 -2.84 15.48 -1.31
C TRP A 88 -2.16 16.80 -0.95
N VAL A 89 -2.02 17.06 0.34
CA VAL A 89 -1.37 18.26 0.90
C VAL A 89 -0.05 17.87 1.54
N ALA A 90 1.02 18.59 1.21
CA ALA A 90 2.35 18.35 1.78
C ALA A 90 2.52 19.09 3.11
N TYR A 91 3.07 18.40 4.09
CA TYR A 91 3.42 18.90 5.41
C TYR A 91 4.90 18.69 5.68
N ASN A 92 5.52 19.57 6.45
CA ASN A 92 6.87 19.40 6.93
C ASN A 92 7.03 18.06 7.65
N ALA A 93 8.07 17.28 7.30
CA ALA A 93 8.26 15.93 7.84
C ALA A 93 8.57 15.90 9.36
N GLU A 94 9.15 16.96 9.90
CA GLU A 94 9.54 17.05 11.31
C GLU A 94 8.35 17.36 12.22
N ASN A 95 7.63 18.47 11.95
CA ASN A 95 6.53 18.91 12.81
C ASN A 95 5.15 18.40 12.36
N LYS A 96 4.99 17.98 11.09
CA LYS A 96 3.75 17.44 10.48
C LYS A 96 2.50 18.32 10.61
N THR A 97 2.68 19.61 10.88
CA THR A 97 1.59 20.60 11.08
C THR A 97 1.69 21.77 10.14
N GLU A 98 2.90 22.11 9.69
CA GLU A 98 3.16 23.20 8.78
C GLU A 98 3.08 22.70 7.33
N THR A 99 2.23 23.34 6.53
CA THR A 99 2.10 23.03 5.10
C THR A 99 3.32 23.49 4.32
N VAL A 100 3.72 22.70 3.35
CA VAL A 100 4.84 22.96 2.45
C VAL A 100 4.34 23.09 1.03
N GLN A 101 4.63 24.21 0.38
CA GLN A 101 4.36 24.33 -1.05
C GLN A 101 5.46 23.66 -1.85
N LEU A 102 5.13 22.58 -2.54
CA LEU A 102 6.05 21.91 -3.47
C LEU A 102 6.15 22.73 -4.75
N LEU A 103 7.38 23.02 -5.18
CA LEU A 103 7.68 23.80 -6.38
C LEU A 103 8.50 23.00 -7.38
N ARG A 104 8.37 23.33 -8.65
CA ARG A 104 9.16 22.74 -9.74
C ARG A 104 10.48 23.47 -9.88
N ALA A 105 11.55 22.71 -10.14
CA ALA A 105 12.88 23.24 -10.38
C ALA A 105 13.01 23.93 -11.75
N GLY A 106 12.20 23.51 -12.74
CA GLY A 106 12.21 24.11 -14.07
C GLY A 106 11.81 23.13 -15.17
N TYR A 107 11.84 23.64 -16.40
CA TYR A 107 11.64 22.84 -17.61
C TYR A 107 12.86 21.94 -17.87
N ASN A 108 12.63 20.75 -18.41
CA ASN A 108 13.69 19.74 -18.65
C ASN A 108 14.49 19.29 -17.41
N ILE A 109 13.99 19.57 -16.20
CA ILE A 109 14.58 19.04 -14.98
C ILE A 109 13.90 17.72 -14.63
N THR A 110 14.69 16.67 -14.43
CA THR A 110 14.19 15.40 -13.92
C THR A 110 14.01 15.44 -12.40
N CYS A 111 13.13 14.57 -11.92
CA CYS A 111 12.78 14.47 -10.52
C CYS A 111 12.72 13.00 -10.11
N ASP A 112 13.41 12.67 -9.03
CA ASP A 112 13.28 11.39 -8.35
C ASP A 112 12.34 11.55 -7.15
N LEU A 113 11.37 10.63 -7.05
CA LEU A 113 10.41 10.58 -5.96
C LEU A 113 10.48 9.22 -5.27
N TYR A 114 10.58 9.28 -3.95
CA TYR A 114 10.64 8.10 -3.07
C TYR A 114 9.52 8.22 -2.05
N SER A 115 8.62 7.26 -2.05
CA SER A 115 7.41 7.31 -1.21
C SER A 115 7.27 6.06 -0.37
N THR A 116 6.95 6.20 0.92
CA THR A 116 6.71 5.09 1.86
C THR A 116 5.52 5.39 2.76
N THR A 117 4.73 4.39 3.14
CA THR A 117 3.73 4.54 4.22
C THR A 117 4.34 4.42 5.62
N PHE A 118 5.60 4.04 5.73
CA PHE A 118 6.34 3.87 6.97
C PHE A 118 7.45 4.92 7.12
N PRO A 119 7.79 5.32 8.36
CA PRO A 119 8.84 6.30 8.65
C PRO A 119 10.25 5.71 8.52
N GLY A 120 11.25 6.59 8.64
CA GLY A 120 12.66 6.17 8.77
C GLY A 120 13.39 5.93 7.45
N TYR A 121 12.74 6.16 6.30
CA TYR A 121 13.41 6.09 5.01
C TYR A 121 14.34 7.29 4.82
N GLU A 122 15.63 7.03 4.83
CA GLU A 122 16.68 8.04 4.72
C GLU A 122 17.53 7.80 3.48
N LEU A 123 17.86 8.89 2.77
CA LEU A 123 18.67 8.88 1.56
C LEU A 123 19.95 9.68 1.76
N ASP A 124 21.05 9.19 1.18
CA ASP A 124 22.27 9.99 0.99
C ASP A 124 22.06 11.08 -0.09
N GLU A 125 23.07 11.90 -0.30
CA GLU A 125 23.05 12.95 -1.33
C GLU A 125 23.01 12.40 -2.77
N SER A 126 23.27 11.11 -2.96
CA SER A 126 23.20 10.43 -4.26
C SER A 126 21.87 9.75 -4.50
N GLY A 127 20.93 9.82 -3.52
CA GLY A 127 19.61 9.19 -3.60
C GLY A 127 19.62 7.70 -3.27
N ASN A 128 20.69 7.18 -2.63
CA ASN A 128 20.73 5.80 -2.15
C ASN A 128 20.22 5.72 -0.72
N GLN A 129 19.55 4.64 -0.39
CA GLN A 129 19.12 4.38 0.99
C GLN A 129 20.33 4.21 1.91
N ILE A 130 20.33 4.93 3.05
CA ILE A 130 21.46 4.92 3.99
C ILE A 130 21.47 3.66 4.85
N LYS A 131 20.30 3.18 5.26
CA LYS A 131 20.16 2.02 6.16
C LYS A 131 18.87 1.25 5.86
N SER A 132 18.88 -0.06 6.15
CA SER A 132 17.66 -0.87 6.15
C SER A 132 16.69 -0.42 7.25
N ILE A 133 15.40 -0.68 7.04
CA ILE A 133 14.33 -0.36 7.98
C ILE A 133 13.71 -1.66 8.45
N GLU A 134 13.61 -1.85 9.77
CA GLU A 134 12.83 -2.96 10.30
C GLU A 134 11.34 -2.63 10.20
N LEU A 135 10.58 -3.48 9.52
CA LEU A 135 9.13 -3.45 9.40
C LEU A 135 8.55 -4.68 10.08
N GLU A 136 7.34 -4.54 10.62
CA GLU A 136 6.65 -5.63 11.28
C GLU A 136 5.19 -5.69 10.85
N VAL A 137 4.68 -6.91 10.58
CA VAL A 137 3.24 -7.15 10.48
C VAL A 137 2.69 -7.44 11.87
N LEU A 138 1.53 -6.88 12.19
CA LEU A 138 0.94 -7.03 13.52
C LEU A 138 0.49 -8.47 13.77
N ALA A 139 0.63 -8.96 15.01
CA ALA A 139 0.15 -10.26 15.44
C ALA A 139 -1.38 -10.33 15.46
N ASP A 140 -2.04 -9.24 15.85
CA ASP A 140 -3.49 -9.13 15.82
C ASP A 140 -3.93 -8.22 14.68
N GLN A 141 -4.44 -8.84 13.61
CA GLN A 141 -5.01 -8.17 12.46
C GLN A 141 -6.54 -8.35 12.40
N SER A 142 -7.20 -8.59 13.53
CA SER A 142 -8.65 -8.76 13.59
C SER A 142 -9.44 -7.50 13.20
N LEU A 143 -8.81 -6.33 13.17
CA LEU A 143 -9.39 -5.05 12.77
C LEU A 143 -8.81 -4.59 11.42
N ASP A 144 -9.62 -3.94 10.58
CA ASP A 144 -9.17 -3.33 9.32
C ASP A 144 -7.99 -2.35 9.52
N ALA A 145 -8.00 -1.58 10.60
CA ALA A 145 -6.90 -0.68 10.94
C ALA A 145 -5.57 -1.43 11.17
N SER A 146 -5.62 -2.62 11.79
CA SER A 146 -4.43 -3.45 12.01
C SER A 146 -3.92 -4.10 10.72
N VAL A 147 -4.83 -4.49 9.81
CA VAL A 147 -4.47 -4.95 8.46
C VAL A 147 -3.75 -3.84 7.70
N LYS A 148 -4.32 -2.61 7.71
CA LYS A 148 -3.70 -1.43 7.08
C LYS A 148 -2.36 -1.06 7.69
N ALA A 149 -2.22 -1.16 9.00
CA ALA A 149 -0.95 -0.90 9.69
C ALA A 149 0.15 -1.94 9.34
N SER A 150 -0.25 -3.15 8.94
CA SER A 150 0.65 -4.22 8.49
C SER A 150 0.96 -4.14 6.99
N ASP A 151 0.17 -3.39 6.21
CA ASP A 151 0.28 -3.29 4.75
C ASP A 151 1.20 -2.12 4.36
N HIS A 152 2.49 -2.37 4.41
CA HIS A 152 3.52 -1.39 4.08
C HIS A 152 3.59 -1.16 2.57
N LEU A 153 3.55 0.11 2.15
CA LEU A 153 3.57 0.49 0.74
C LEU A 153 4.82 1.32 0.42
N TYR A 154 5.30 1.18 -0.82
CA TYR A 154 6.43 1.91 -1.36
C TYR A 154 6.19 2.30 -2.82
N ALA A 155 6.74 3.43 -3.25
CA ALA A 155 6.86 3.79 -4.66
C ALA A 155 8.19 4.48 -4.93
N LEU A 156 8.81 4.10 -6.02
CA LEU A 156 10.00 4.75 -6.56
C LEU A 156 9.72 5.20 -7.99
N ASN A 157 9.78 6.49 -8.22
CA ASN A 157 9.69 7.08 -9.55
C ASN A 157 10.98 7.84 -9.83
N LYS A 158 11.84 7.29 -10.69
CA LYS A 158 13.09 7.94 -11.13
C LYS A 158 12.89 8.68 -12.45
N ASP A 159 13.69 9.72 -12.65
CA ASP A 159 13.78 10.48 -13.91
C ASP A 159 12.43 10.98 -14.42
N LYS A 160 11.52 11.36 -13.52
CA LYS A 160 10.21 11.89 -13.92
C LYS A 160 10.37 13.27 -14.54
N ASN A 161 9.78 13.42 -15.72
CA ASN A 161 9.68 14.71 -16.38
C ASN A 161 8.73 15.63 -15.60
N MET A 162 9.16 16.86 -15.33
CA MET A 162 8.43 17.86 -14.57
C MET A 162 7.46 18.72 -15.40
N GLU A 163 7.35 18.45 -16.69
CA GLU A 163 6.43 19.17 -17.60
C GLU A 163 4.96 18.82 -17.35
N VAL A 164 4.69 17.68 -16.73
CA VAL A 164 3.34 17.23 -16.38
C VAL A 164 2.74 18.10 -15.27
N LYS A 165 1.42 18.33 -15.32
CA LYS A 165 0.71 19.12 -14.32
C LYS A 165 0.75 18.49 -12.92
N ALA A 166 0.62 17.18 -12.85
CA ALA A 166 0.69 16.39 -11.62
C ALA A 166 1.54 15.13 -11.83
N ILE A 167 2.26 14.72 -10.81
CA ILE A 167 2.98 13.44 -10.82
C ILE A 167 2.07 12.39 -10.17
N GLU A 168 1.88 11.28 -10.88
CA GLU A 168 1.13 10.13 -10.40
C GLU A 168 2.09 9.15 -9.71
N LEU A 169 1.88 8.92 -8.42
CA LEU A 169 2.59 7.90 -7.64
C LEU A 169 1.73 6.65 -7.56
N LYS A 170 2.29 5.50 -7.88
CA LYS A 170 1.67 4.20 -7.69
C LYS A 170 2.36 3.47 -6.56
N LEU A 171 1.74 3.49 -5.37
CA LEU A 171 2.25 2.79 -4.20
C LEU A 171 2.06 1.28 -4.36
N GLU A 172 3.12 0.52 -4.18
CA GLU A 172 3.16 -0.94 -4.34
C GLU A 172 3.31 -1.62 -2.98
N HIS A 173 2.59 -2.72 -2.79
CA HIS A 173 2.62 -3.49 -1.55
C HIS A 173 3.98 -4.16 -1.35
N GLN A 174 4.55 -3.99 -0.17
CA GLN A 174 5.82 -4.58 0.24
C GLN A 174 5.64 -5.88 1.03
N MET A 175 4.40 -6.22 1.36
CA MET A 175 4.02 -7.43 2.07
C MET A 175 3.26 -8.38 1.15
N SER A 176 3.07 -9.61 1.60
CA SER A 176 2.19 -10.60 0.97
C SER A 176 0.81 -10.51 1.57
N LYS A 177 -0.22 -10.87 0.81
CA LYS A 177 -1.58 -11.01 1.32
C LYS A 177 -2.07 -12.44 1.18
N LEU A 178 -2.71 -12.97 2.20
CA LEU A 178 -3.41 -14.25 2.14
C LEU A 178 -4.92 -14.03 2.35
N SER A 179 -5.71 -14.53 1.41
CA SER A 179 -7.16 -14.71 1.54
C SER A 179 -7.43 -16.18 1.85
N LEU A 180 -8.00 -16.46 3.02
CA LEU A 180 -8.40 -17.80 3.44
C LEU A 180 -9.91 -17.97 3.26
N GLU A 181 -10.31 -18.93 2.45
CA GLU A 181 -11.69 -19.34 2.23
C GLU A 181 -11.94 -20.68 2.92
N LEU A 182 -12.68 -20.67 4.02
CA LEU A 182 -13.04 -21.85 4.78
C LEU A 182 -14.48 -22.26 4.48
N THR A 183 -14.67 -23.43 3.91
CA THR A 183 -15.99 -24.06 3.75
C THR A 183 -16.25 -24.97 4.94
N LEU A 184 -17.36 -24.79 5.64
CA LEU A 184 -17.78 -25.64 6.74
C LEU A 184 -18.71 -26.74 6.23
N GLY A 185 -18.55 -27.96 6.73
CA GLY A 185 -19.43 -29.07 6.41
C GLY A 185 -20.88 -28.81 6.83
N SER A 186 -21.83 -29.56 6.25
CA SER A 186 -23.27 -29.39 6.46
C SER A 186 -23.74 -29.57 7.91
N GLN A 187 -22.89 -30.17 8.78
CA GLN A 187 -23.19 -30.25 10.21
C GLN A 187 -23.04 -28.91 10.98
N TYR A 188 -22.62 -27.85 10.32
CA TYR A 188 -22.42 -26.52 10.91
C TYR A 188 -23.42 -25.53 10.30
N GLU A 189 -24.68 -25.59 10.71
CA GLU A 189 -25.80 -24.78 10.20
C GLU A 189 -26.09 -23.57 11.10
N GLU A 190 -25.01 -22.86 11.50
CA GLU A 190 -25.13 -21.73 12.42
C GLU A 190 -25.56 -20.44 11.72
N GLU A 191 -26.41 -19.66 12.37
CA GLU A 191 -26.81 -18.32 11.90
C GLU A 191 -25.66 -17.31 11.98
N GLN A 192 -24.69 -17.53 12.86
CA GLN A 192 -23.51 -16.71 13.06
C GLN A 192 -22.23 -17.54 12.82
N ASN A 193 -21.13 -16.86 12.47
CA ASN A 193 -19.85 -17.50 12.27
C ASN A 193 -19.44 -18.36 13.50
N PRO A 194 -19.41 -19.68 13.38
CA PRO A 194 -19.05 -20.59 14.48
C PRO A 194 -17.54 -20.72 14.67
N VAL A 195 -16.72 -20.19 13.75
CA VAL A 195 -15.27 -20.28 13.80
C VAL A 195 -14.73 -19.30 14.85
N LYS A 196 -13.92 -19.82 15.77
CA LYS A 196 -13.24 -19.07 16.83
C LYS A 196 -11.74 -19.34 16.80
N ASN A 197 -10.98 -18.44 17.39
CA ASN A 197 -9.52 -18.56 17.56
C ASN A 197 -8.79 -18.90 16.25
N MET A 198 -9.21 -18.27 15.14
CA MET A 198 -8.54 -18.40 13.86
C MET A 198 -7.13 -17.82 13.96
N GLN A 199 -6.13 -18.59 13.55
CA GLN A 199 -4.72 -18.20 13.56
C GLN A 199 -4.01 -18.71 12.32
N ILE A 200 -3.12 -17.90 11.76
CA ILE A 200 -2.11 -18.32 10.80
C ILE A 200 -0.81 -18.54 11.59
N VAL A 201 -0.20 -19.68 11.42
CA VAL A 201 0.99 -20.11 12.18
C VAL A 201 2.17 -20.39 11.29
N GLY A 202 3.38 -20.38 11.85
CA GLY A 202 4.63 -20.72 11.18
C GLY A 202 5.27 -19.58 10.39
N THR A 203 4.70 -18.38 10.41
CA THR A 203 5.27 -17.20 9.74
C THR A 203 6.01 -16.29 10.72
N LYS A 204 7.11 -15.73 10.29
CA LYS A 204 7.82 -14.63 10.97
C LYS A 204 7.14 -13.32 10.63
N ARG A 205 7.13 -12.35 11.55
CA ARG A 205 6.42 -11.07 11.39
C ARG A 205 7.35 -9.89 11.07
N LYS A 206 8.65 -10.00 11.37
CA LYS A 206 9.64 -8.94 11.16
C LYS A 206 10.43 -9.13 9.89
N VAL A 207 10.61 -8.05 9.15
CA VAL A 207 11.42 -7.99 7.94
C VAL A 207 12.36 -6.79 8.00
N ASN A 208 13.53 -6.91 7.38
CA ASN A 208 14.38 -5.80 7.03
C ASN A 208 14.06 -5.36 5.60
N TRP A 209 13.69 -4.12 5.43
CA TRP A 209 13.38 -3.54 4.13
C TRP A 209 14.53 -2.64 3.66
N SER A 210 14.95 -2.81 2.40
CA SER A 210 15.98 -2.00 1.78
C SER A 210 15.76 -1.93 0.27
N ASP A 211 15.88 -0.75 -0.31
CA ASP A 211 15.81 -0.47 -1.75
C ASP A 211 14.57 -1.07 -2.45
N GLY A 212 13.42 -1.02 -1.78
CA GLY A 212 12.17 -1.53 -2.31
C GLY A 212 11.97 -3.04 -2.13
N HIS A 213 12.79 -3.71 -1.33
CA HIS A 213 12.71 -5.15 -1.07
C HIS A 213 12.63 -5.47 0.41
N SER A 214 11.82 -6.46 0.76
CA SER A 214 11.66 -6.96 2.13
C SER A 214 12.35 -8.31 2.31
N TYR A 215 13.14 -8.43 3.36
CA TYR A 215 13.83 -9.68 3.73
C TYR A 215 13.47 -10.03 5.17
N VAL A 216 13.06 -11.27 5.41
CA VAL A 216 12.78 -11.72 6.79
C VAL A 216 14.01 -11.56 7.66
N SER A 217 13.84 -10.94 8.84
CA SER A 217 14.90 -10.85 9.84
C SER A 217 15.32 -12.25 10.28
N VAL A 218 16.64 -12.52 10.25
CA VAL A 218 17.20 -13.83 10.62
C VAL A 218 16.92 -14.18 12.08
N ASP A 219 16.84 -13.19 12.95
CA ASP A 219 16.60 -13.36 14.39
C ASP A 219 15.12 -13.40 14.77
N ALA A 220 14.21 -13.19 13.80
CA ALA A 220 12.78 -13.25 14.08
C ALA A 220 12.31 -14.69 14.32
N SER A 221 11.52 -14.89 15.35
CA SER A 221 10.78 -16.14 15.60
C SER A 221 9.46 -16.15 14.83
N ALA A 222 8.95 -17.36 14.55
CA ALA A 222 7.59 -17.53 14.05
C ALA A 222 6.59 -17.30 15.19
N GLU A 223 5.57 -16.49 14.94
CA GLU A 223 4.51 -16.17 15.89
C GLU A 223 3.13 -16.26 15.23
N PRO A 224 2.09 -16.72 15.94
CA PRO A 224 0.75 -16.75 15.40
C PRO A 224 0.23 -15.36 15.03
N ILE A 225 -0.54 -15.28 13.94
CA ILE A 225 -1.21 -14.07 13.49
C ILE A 225 -2.73 -14.31 13.47
N ILE A 226 -3.48 -13.44 14.13
CA ILE A 226 -4.94 -13.44 14.11
C ILE A 226 -5.40 -12.67 12.87
N PRO A 227 -6.09 -13.30 11.90
CA PRO A 227 -6.50 -12.66 10.66
C PRO A 227 -7.79 -11.85 10.83
N TYR A 228 -8.04 -10.93 9.90
CA TYR A 228 -9.29 -10.18 9.77
C TYR A 228 -10.42 -11.08 9.25
N LEU A 229 -11.58 -11.05 9.91
CA LEU A 229 -12.80 -11.72 9.42
C LEU A 229 -13.42 -10.88 8.29
N ALA A 230 -13.17 -11.27 7.05
CA ALA A 230 -13.62 -10.56 5.87
C ALA A 230 -15.09 -10.83 5.50
N GLY A 231 -15.65 -11.96 5.96
CA GLY A 231 -17.05 -12.28 5.75
C GLY A 231 -17.46 -13.66 6.22
N TYR A 232 -18.75 -13.78 6.47
CA TYR A 232 -19.43 -15.04 6.75
C TYR A 232 -20.67 -15.14 5.90
N THR A 233 -20.84 -16.26 5.22
CA THR A 233 -22.05 -16.60 4.46
C THR A 233 -22.67 -17.84 5.09
N LYS A 234 -23.89 -17.69 5.65
CA LYS A 234 -24.61 -18.81 6.23
C LYS A 234 -25.10 -19.78 5.16
N PRO A 235 -25.40 -21.04 5.52
CA PRO A 235 -26.01 -21.99 4.61
C PRO A 235 -27.37 -21.49 4.09
N THR A 236 -27.70 -21.88 2.86
CA THR A 236 -29.00 -21.69 2.22
C THR A 236 -29.38 -22.98 1.53
N ASP A 237 -30.64 -23.11 1.10
CA ASP A 237 -31.11 -24.29 0.34
C ASP A 237 -30.29 -24.53 -0.93
N ASP A 238 -29.87 -23.46 -1.61
CA ASP A 238 -29.04 -23.52 -2.81
C ASP A 238 -27.54 -23.71 -2.52
N SER A 239 -27.10 -23.39 -1.29
CA SER A 239 -25.72 -23.52 -0.84
C SER A 239 -25.66 -24.05 0.59
N PRO A 240 -25.76 -25.38 0.78
CA PRO A 240 -25.94 -26.00 2.11
C PRO A 240 -24.71 -25.97 3.00
N LYS A 241 -23.62 -25.32 2.58
CA LYS A 241 -22.38 -25.19 3.33
C LYS A 241 -22.06 -23.73 3.64
N ALA A 242 -21.83 -23.44 4.90
CA ALA A 242 -21.36 -22.11 5.30
C ALA A 242 -19.96 -21.82 4.75
N LYS A 243 -19.71 -20.55 4.43
CA LYS A 243 -18.37 -20.07 4.01
C LYS A 243 -17.91 -18.95 4.91
N VAL A 244 -16.65 -19.05 5.34
CA VAL A 244 -16.00 -18.01 6.15
C VAL A 244 -14.76 -17.54 5.39
N CYS A 245 -14.65 -16.22 5.22
CA CYS A 245 -13.49 -15.62 4.56
C CYS A 245 -12.68 -14.83 5.57
N TYR A 246 -11.38 -15.05 5.56
CA TYR A 246 -10.41 -14.26 6.34
C TYR A 246 -9.38 -13.65 5.43
N GLU A 247 -8.81 -12.51 5.84
CA GLU A 247 -7.72 -11.84 5.16
C GLU A 247 -6.61 -11.51 6.16
N VAL A 248 -5.35 -11.61 5.72
CA VAL A 248 -4.19 -11.32 6.56
C VAL A 248 -3.03 -10.84 5.70
N ILE A 249 -2.28 -9.89 6.22
CA ILE A 249 -1.00 -9.45 5.67
C ILE A 249 0.11 -10.27 6.32
N LEU A 250 1.01 -10.80 5.50
CA LEU A 250 2.13 -11.65 5.90
C LEU A 250 3.45 -11.07 5.40
N ALA A 251 4.50 -11.21 6.19
CA ALA A 251 5.84 -10.86 5.76
C ALA A 251 6.30 -11.76 4.60
N PRO A 252 6.92 -11.22 3.54
CA PRO A 252 7.47 -12.02 2.44
C PRO A 252 8.57 -12.96 2.95
N GLN A 253 8.39 -14.26 2.74
CA GLN A 253 9.30 -15.30 3.24
C GLN A 253 9.06 -16.65 2.57
N THR A 254 10.00 -17.56 2.73
CA THR A 254 9.78 -18.98 2.47
C THR A 254 9.59 -19.68 3.80
N VAL A 255 8.48 -20.39 3.96
CA VAL A 255 8.18 -21.21 5.13
C VAL A 255 8.33 -22.68 4.70
N GLU A 256 9.14 -23.42 5.42
CA GLU A 256 9.41 -24.82 5.11
C GLU A 256 8.15 -25.69 5.23
N ALA A 257 8.17 -26.84 4.53
CA ALA A 257 7.10 -27.82 4.58
C ALA A 257 6.78 -28.24 6.03
N GLY A 258 5.51 -28.36 6.35
CA GLY A 258 5.02 -28.71 7.68
C GLY A 258 4.96 -27.57 8.69
N ASN A 259 5.48 -26.39 8.37
CA ASN A 259 5.52 -25.25 9.31
C ASN A 259 4.42 -24.21 9.05
N PHE A 260 4.08 -23.91 7.79
CA PHE A 260 2.98 -23.01 7.48
C PHE A 260 1.64 -23.67 7.74
N GLY A 261 0.81 -23.06 8.58
CA GLY A 261 -0.47 -23.68 8.93
C GLY A 261 -1.58 -22.69 9.28
N VAL A 262 -2.77 -23.28 9.44
CA VAL A 262 -4.01 -22.62 9.88
C VAL A 262 -4.58 -23.42 11.03
N GLU A 263 -4.84 -22.75 12.15
CA GLU A 263 -5.47 -23.36 13.33
C GLU A 263 -6.73 -22.60 13.70
N PHE A 264 -7.79 -23.30 14.06
CA PHE A 264 -9.06 -22.69 14.48
C PHE A 264 -9.94 -23.68 15.26
N ASN A 265 -10.98 -23.14 15.90
CA ASN A 265 -12.00 -23.92 16.59
C ASN A 265 -13.36 -23.74 15.93
N VAL A 266 -14.13 -24.81 15.83
CA VAL A 266 -15.54 -24.77 15.44
C VAL A 266 -16.35 -25.59 16.47
N LEU A 267 -17.27 -24.94 17.17
CA LEU A 267 -18.15 -25.53 18.18
C LEU A 267 -17.39 -26.44 19.18
N GLY A 268 -16.25 -25.95 19.68
CA GLY A 268 -15.42 -26.66 20.66
C GLY A 268 -14.45 -27.70 20.08
N LYS A 269 -14.50 -27.98 18.79
CA LYS A 269 -13.54 -28.86 18.12
C LYS A 269 -12.40 -28.05 17.52
N THR A 270 -11.15 -28.43 17.78
CA THR A 270 -9.95 -27.83 17.20
C THR A 270 -9.62 -28.47 15.85
N TYR A 271 -9.38 -27.61 14.86
CA TYR A 271 -8.88 -27.99 13.53
C TYR A 271 -7.49 -27.42 13.32
N ARG A 272 -6.64 -28.18 12.66
CA ARG A 272 -5.29 -27.79 12.26
C ARG A 272 -5.03 -28.29 10.86
N TRP A 273 -4.51 -27.40 10.03
CA TRP A 273 -4.01 -27.75 8.70
C TRP A 273 -2.60 -27.17 8.56
N TYR A 274 -1.71 -27.95 8.00
CA TYR A 274 -0.36 -27.54 7.68
C TYR A 274 -0.04 -27.90 6.23
N SER A 275 0.72 -27.02 5.55
CA SER A 275 1.18 -27.29 4.19
C SER A 275 2.23 -28.39 4.21
N ASP A 276 2.06 -29.41 3.39
CA ASP A 276 3.02 -30.50 3.17
C ASP A 276 4.18 -30.09 2.24
N ALA A 277 4.10 -28.91 1.61
CA ALA A 277 5.13 -28.31 0.77
C ALA A 277 5.58 -26.96 1.33
N ALA A 278 6.78 -26.55 0.95
CA ALA A 278 7.28 -25.23 1.28
C ALA A 278 6.39 -24.13 0.65
N VAL A 279 6.05 -23.11 1.44
CA VAL A 279 5.20 -21.99 1.02
C VAL A 279 6.08 -20.77 0.80
N LYS A 280 6.09 -20.24 -0.43
CA LYS A 280 6.82 -19.03 -0.78
C LYS A 280 5.87 -17.84 -0.87
N LEU A 281 5.96 -16.94 0.10
CA LEU A 281 5.25 -15.67 0.16
C LEU A 281 6.12 -14.58 -0.48
N LYS A 282 5.61 -13.89 -1.51
CA LYS A 282 6.33 -12.85 -2.24
C LYS A 282 5.71 -11.48 -1.97
N GLU A 283 6.52 -10.44 -2.00
CA GLU A 283 6.09 -9.04 -1.99
C GLU A 283 5.00 -8.78 -3.04
N GLY A 284 4.05 -7.93 -2.71
CA GLY A 284 3.01 -7.48 -3.64
C GLY A 284 2.12 -8.59 -4.19
N THR A 285 2.16 -9.80 -3.60
CA THR A 285 1.44 -10.97 -4.13
C THR A 285 0.29 -11.37 -3.21
N GLN A 286 -0.89 -11.56 -3.81
CA GLN A 286 -2.05 -12.10 -3.13
C GLN A 286 -2.15 -13.61 -3.38
N TYR A 287 -2.37 -14.36 -2.31
CA TYR A 287 -2.58 -15.81 -2.32
C TYR A 287 -4.00 -16.12 -1.84
N THR A 288 -4.57 -17.20 -2.35
CA THR A 288 -5.84 -17.76 -1.85
C THR A 288 -5.61 -19.18 -1.36
N LEU A 289 -6.00 -19.44 -0.11
CA LEU A 289 -6.01 -20.77 0.48
C LEU A 289 -7.46 -21.21 0.70
N GLN A 290 -7.85 -22.34 0.12
CA GLN A 290 -9.18 -22.91 0.27
C GLN A 290 -9.10 -24.16 1.16
N LEU A 291 -9.84 -24.14 2.26
CA LEU A 291 -9.93 -25.27 3.20
C LEU A 291 -11.38 -25.71 3.38
N THR A 292 -11.56 -26.96 3.73
CA THR A 292 -12.86 -27.51 4.16
C THR A 292 -12.73 -28.13 5.53
N ALA A 293 -13.65 -27.82 6.45
CA ALA A 293 -13.69 -28.40 7.77
C ALA A 293 -15.06 -29.07 8.01
N GLY A 294 -15.05 -30.36 8.32
CA GLY A 294 -16.26 -31.11 8.60
C GLY A 294 -16.11 -32.61 8.41
N LYS A 295 -17.21 -33.32 8.59
CA LYS A 295 -17.27 -34.79 8.39
C LYS A 295 -17.14 -35.21 6.91
N ASP A 296 -17.35 -34.26 5.99
CA ASP A 296 -17.33 -34.52 4.54
C ASP A 296 -15.91 -34.63 3.97
N GLN A 297 -14.89 -34.64 4.85
CA GLN A 297 -13.51 -34.95 4.50
C GLN A 297 -13.25 -36.43 4.83
N ALA A 298 -13.32 -37.26 3.82
CA ALA A 298 -12.76 -38.59 3.84
C ALA A 298 -11.33 -38.58 3.28
#